data_762b1f4b640948c982261be37e3ab9f4
#
_entry.id   762b1f4b640948c982261be37e3ab9f4
#
_cell.length_a   1.000
_cell.length_b   1.000
_cell.length_c   1.000
_cell.angle_alpha   90.00
_cell.angle_beta   90.00
_cell.angle_gamma   90.00
#
_symmetry.space_group_name_H-M   'P 1'
#
loop_
_entity.id
_entity.type
_entity.pdbx_description
1 polymer ?
#
loop_
_entity_poly.entity_id
_entity_poly.type
_entity_poly.pdbx_seq_one_letter_code
_entity_poly.pdbx_strand_id
1 'polypeptide(L)'
;MKRLKKEKDQCIVNNALQVISNNEQLEEGSCLYVLAYEERFDLRLFDELMHSISVVSTYNKPIGVQLLYQLYIIQRISLVLMASHFNPEDLYCIESEPEHWKEHLQELDDAIFACIKGQALKVITYGKEGA
;
A
#
# COMPACT_ATOMS: atom_id res chain seq x y z
N MET A 1 -23.33 5.86 21.45
CA MET A 1 -22.64 4.59 21.09
C MET A 1 -22.33 4.48 19.61
N LYS A 2 -23.29 4.69 18.71
CA LYS A 2 -23.02 4.69 17.24
C LYS A 2 -22.03 5.79 16.82
N ARG A 3 -22.07 6.93 17.49
CA ARG A 3 -21.16 8.07 17.21
C ARG A 3 -19.72 7.75 17.57
N LEU A 4 -19.49 7.12 18.74
CA LEU A 4 -18.15 6.74 19.20
C LEU A 4 -17.51 5.68 18.27
N LYS A 5 -18.31 4.72 17.81
CA LYS A 5 -17.85 3.70 16.87
C LYS A 5 -17.45 4.31 15.53
N LYS A 6 -18.25 5.26 15.01
CA LYS A 6 -17.97 5.97 13.74
C LYS A 6 -16.67 6.78 13.84
N GLU A 7 -16.47 7.48 14.95
CA GLU A 7 -15.26 8.26 15.18
C GLU A 7 -14.02 7.38 15.28
N LYS A 8 -14.15 6.23 15.95
CA LYS A 8 -13.09 5.25 16.09
C LYS A 8 -12.73 4.62 14.75
N ASP A 9 -13.73 4.23 13.96
CA ASP A 9 -13.52 3.68 12.62
C ASP A 9 -12.88 4.71 11.70
N GLN A 10 -13.30 5.97 11.77
CA GLN A 10 -12.71 7.04 10.99
C GLN A 10 -11.25 7.28 11.36
N CYS A 11 -10.91 7.18 12.65
CA CYS A 11 -9.53 7.30 13.11
C CYS A 11 -8.66 6.19 12.53
N ILE A 12 -9.16 4.95 12.52
CA ILE A 12 -8.45 3.80 11.96
C ILE A 12 -8.19 4.01 10.47
N VAL A 13 -9.20 4.46 9.73
CA VAL A 13 -9.07 4.73 8.30
C VAL A 13 -8.09 5.87 8.04
N ASN A 14 -8.16 6.95 8.81
CA ASN A 14 -7.26 8.10 8.65
C ASN A 14 -5.81 7.70 8.92
N ASN A 15 -5.56 6.86 9.92
CA ASN A 15 -4.22 6.35 10.20
C ASN A 15 -3.71 5.48 9.05
N ALA A 16 -4.57 4.63 8.48
CA ALA A 16 -4.22 3.81 7.34
C ALA A 16 -3.89 4.66 6.11
N LEU A 17 -4.69 5.69 5.84
CA LEU A 17 -4.43 6.62 4.73
C LEU A 17 -3.10 7.35 4.91
N GLN A 18 -2.76 7.71 6.16
CA GLN A 18 -1.49 8.38 6.46
C GLN A 18 -0.30 7.44 6.19
N VAL A 19 -0.39 6.17 6.59
CA VAL A 19 0.66 5.19 6.31
C VAL A 19 0.87 5.04 4.81
N ILE A 20 -0.21 4.94 4.05
CA ILE A 20 -0.15 4.81 2.58
C ILE A 20 0.51 6.06 1.98
N SER A 21 0.08 7.25 2.41
CA SER A 21 0.65 8.51 1.93
C SER A 21 2.14 8.63 2.25
N ASN A 22 2.55 8.25 3.46
CA ASN A 22 3.96 8.30 3.88
C ASN A 22 4.82 7.40 2.99
N ASN A 23 4.34 6.22 2.64
CA ASN A 23 5.06 5.30 1.77
C ASN A 23 5.14 5.83 0.34
N GLU A 24 4.04 6.34 -0.20
CA GLU A 24 4.01 6.90 -1.56
C GLU A 24 4.98 8.07 -1.69
N GLN A 25 5.08 8.91 -0.68
CA GLN A 25 5.94 10.09 -0.69
C GLN A 25 7.35 9.82 -0.19
N LEU A 26 7.67 8.57 0.15
CA LEU A 26 8.97 8.19 0.72
C LEU A 26 9.33 9.03 1.94
N GLU A 27 8.36 9.21 2.83
CA GLU A 27 8.59 9.92 4.08
C GLU A 27 9.50 9.11 5.00
N GLU A 28 10.40 9.79 5.70
CA GLU A 28 11.33 9.17 6.62
C GLU A 28 10.59 8.26 7.62
N GLY A 29 11.10 7.04 7.79
CA GLY A 29 10.50 6.06 8.69
C GLY A 29 9.43 5.18 8.05
N SER A 30 9.03 5.43 6.79
CA SER A 30 8.11 4.53 6.09
C SER A 30 8.83 3.31 5.56
N CYS A 31 8.10 2.24 5.27
CA CYS A 31 8.64 1.00 4.72
C CYS A 31 9.46 1.25 3.44
N LEU A 32 8.89 2.00 2.50
CA LEU A 32 9.54 2.24 1.22
C LEU A 32 10.72 3.22 1.33
N TYR A 33 10.67 4.16 2.28
CA TYR A 33 11.82 5.02 2.56
C TYR A 33 13.00 4.19 3.05
N VAL A 34 12.75 3.32 4.02
CA VAL A 34 13.79 2.45 4.60
C VAL A 34 14.37 1.53 3.52
N LEU A 35 13.51 0.98 2.66
CA LEU A 35 13.95 0.12 1.57
C LEU A 35 14.78 0.90 0.54
N ALA A 36 14.35 2.10 0.16
CA ALA A 36 15.00 2.89 -0.89
C ALA A 36 16.30 3.54 -0.42
N TYR A 37 16.29 4.16 0.76
CA TYR A 37 17.39 5.01 1.21
C TYR A 37 18.27 4.36 2.27
N GLU A 38 17.74 3.46 3.08
CA GLU A 38 18.52 2.72 4.06
C GLU A 38 18.94 1.33 3.55
N GLU A 39 18.48 0.97 2.36
CA GLU A 39 18.81 -0.29 1.69
C GLU A 39 18.58 -1.51 2.57
N ARG A 40 17.50 -1.49 3.37
CA ARG A 40 17.10 -2.61 4.22
C ARG A 40 15.59 -2.84 4.17
N PHE A 41 15.19 -4.10 4.36
CA PHE A 41 13.78 -4.47 4.44
C PHE A 41 13.38 -4.57 5.91
N ASP A 42 12.35 -3.84 6.30
CA ASP A 42 11.80 -3.87 7.66
C ASP A 42 10.43 -4.53 7.62
N LEU A 43 10.35 -5.76 8.11
CA LEU A 43 9.11 -6.55 8.09
C LEU A 43 7.99 -5.89 8.88
N ARG A 44 8.29 -5.28 10.00
CA ARG A 44 7.28 -4.59 10.83
C ARG A 44 6.63 -3.43 10.06
N LEU A 45 7.44 -2.65 9.37
CA LEU A 45 6.94 -1.54 8.54
C LEU A 45 6.18 -2.06 7.32
N PHE A 46 6.61 -3.17 6.75
CA PHE A 46 5.90 -3.82 5.64
C PHE A 46 4.52 -4.31 6.10
N ASP A 47 4.45 -4.96 7.25
CA ASP A 47 3.19 -5.46 7.80
C ASP A 47 2.23 -4.29 8.12
N GLU A 48 2.76 -3.17 8.60
CA GLU A 48 1.98 -1.95 8.83
C GLU A 48 1.37 -1.42 7.53
N LEU A 49 2.16 -1.39 6.45
CA LEU A 49 1.68 -0.99 5.13
C LEU A 49 0.60 -1.93 4.62
N MET A 50 0.83 -3.24 4.71
CA MET A 50 -0.14 -4.26 4.29
C MET A 50 -1.45 -4.15 5.07
N HIS A 51 -1.36 -3.96 6.38
CA HIS A 51 -2.54 -3.77 7.23
C HIS A 51 -3.31 -2.52 6.81
N SER A 52 -2.61 -1.42 6.53
CA SER A 52 -3.23 -0.17 6.11
C SER A 52 -3.98 -0.31 4.78
N ILE A 53 -3.40 -1.01 3.81
CA ILE A 53 -4.06 -1.29 2.53
C ILE A 53 -5.32 -2.14 2.77
N SER A 54 -5.25 -3.13 3.64
CA SER A 54 -6.38 -3.98 4.00
C SER A 54 -7.52 -3.17 4.64
N VAL A 55 -7.19 -2.27 5.56
CA VAL A 55 -8.18 -1.38 6.20
C VAL A 55 -8.91 -0.55 5.16
N VAL A 56 -8.18 0.08 4.25
CA VAL A 56 -8.79 0.92 3.22
C VAL A 56 -9.62 0.09 2.24
N SER A 57 -9.15 -1.12 1.91
CA SER A 57 -9.85 -2.03 1.00
C SER A 57 -11.20 -2.47 1.55
N THR A 58 -11.34 -2.58 2.86
CA THR A 58 -12.61 -2.98 3.50
C THR A 58 -13.56 -1.80 3.74
N TYR A 59 -13.11 -0.57 3.50
CA TYR A 59 -13.92 0.62 3.71
C TYR A 59 -14.99 0.74 2.62
N ASN A 60 -16.24 1.00 3.04
CA ASN A 60 -17.39 0.94 2.15
C ASN A 60 -17.60 2.16 1.23
N LYS A 61 -16.85 3.24 1.41
CA LYS A 61 -16.98 4.43 0.56
C LYS A 61 -16.08 4.31 -0.67
N PRO A 62 -16.48 4.91 -1.82
CA PRO A 62 -15.60 4.96 -2.98
C PRO A 62 -14.28 5.62 -2.63
N ILE A 63 -13.19 5.02 -3.09
CA ILE A 63 -11.85 5.56 -2.89
C ILE A 63 -11.59 6.57 -4.01
N GLY A 64 -11.06 7.73 -3.67
CA GLY A 64 -10.74 8.73 -4.67
C GLY A 64 -9.60 8.30 -5.60
N VAL A 65 -9.51 8.94 -6.75
CA VAL A 65 -8.46 8.71 -7.74
C VAL A 65 -7.07 8.88 -7.11
N GLN A 66 -6.93 9.80 -6.16
CA GLN A 66 -5.67 10.03 -5.47
C GLN A 66 -5.16 8.77 -4.76
N LEU A 67 -6.03 8.04 -4.06
CA LEU A 67 -5.63 6.83 -3.36
C LEU A 67 -5.21 5.73 -4.34
N LEU A 68 -5.94 5.57 -5.44
CA LEU A 68 -5.56 4.61 -6.49
C LEU A 68 -4.19 4.94 -7.07
N TYR A 69 -3.93 6.24 -7.30
CA TYR A 69 -2.62 6.71 -7.75
C TYR A 69 -1.52 6.38 -6.72
N GLN A 70 -1.79 6.62 -5.44
CA GLN A 70 -0.83 6.33 -4.37
C GLN A 70 -0.48 4.84 -4.31
N LEU A 71 -1.48 3.97 -4.42
CA LEU A 71 -1.26 2.52 -4.43
C LEU A 71 -0.44 2.09 -5.66
N TYR A 72 -0.72 2.68 -6.81
CA TYR A 72 0.06 2.43 -8.02
C TYR A 72 1.53 2.82 -7.83
N ILE A 73 1.79 4.00 -7.26
CA ILE A 73 3.16 4.47 -6.99
C ILE A 73 3.88 3.55 -6.01
N ILE A 74 3.21 3.10 -4.96
CA ILE A 74 3.79 2.16 -3.99
C ILE A 74 4.22 0.87 -4.69
N GLN A 75 3.37 0.32 -5.54
CA GLN A 75 3.69 -0.90 -6.28
C GLN A 75 4.87 -0.67 -7.23
N ARG A 76 4.85 0.45 -7.96
CA ARG A 76 5.91 0.80 -8.90
C ARG A 76 7.26 0.94 -8.20
N ILE A 77 7.31 1.67 -7.09
CA ILE A 77 8.55 1.84 -6.32
C ILE A 77 9.09 0.48 -5.87
N SER A 78 8.21 -0.36 -5.31
CA SER A 78 8.59 -1.69 -4.82
C SER A 78 9.20 -2.54 -5.92
N LEU A 79 8.58 -2.56 -7.11
CA LEU A 79 9.08 -3.34 -8.24
C LEU A 79 10.41 -2.80 -8.78
N VAL A 80 10.54 -1.47 -8.86
CA VAL A 80 11.78 -0.85 -9.34
C VAL A 80 12.94 -1.14 -8.39
N LEU A 81 12.71 -1.03 -7.08
CA LEU A 81 13.75 -1.30 -6.09
C LEU A 81 14.19 -2.76 -6.12
N MET A 82 13.24 -3.69 -6.25
CA MET A 82 13.59 -5.11 -6.34
C MET A 82 14.34 -5.42 -7.63
N ALA A 83 13.93 -4.83 -8.76
CA ALA A 83 14.64 -4.99 -10.02
C ALA A 83 16.08 -4.46 -9.91
N SER A 84 16.27 -3.31 -9.26
CA SER A 84 17.60 -2.74 -9.01
C SER A 84 18.46 -3.65 -8.14
N HIS A 85 17.87 -4.20 -7.07
CA HIS A 85 18.57 -5.11 -6.16
C HIS A 85 19.11 -6.37 -6.89
N PHE A 86 18.33 -6.90 -7.82
CA PHE A 86 18.71 -8.11 -8.56
C PHE A 86 19.51 -7.81 -9.84
N ASN A 87 19.76 -6.54 -10.15
CA ASN A 87 20.58 -6.16 -11.29
C ASN A 87 22.05 -6.06 -10.84
N PRO A 88 22.94 -6.95 -11.32
CA PRO A 88 24.35 -6.96 -10.86
C PRO A 88 25.12 -5.70 -11.27
N GLU A 89 24.62 -4.91 -12.22
CA GLU A 89 25.25 -3.66 -12.66
C GLU A 89 24.79 -2.45 -11.83
N ASP A 90 23.75 -2.62 -10.99
CA ASP A 90 23.25 -1.55 -10.15
C ASP A 90 23.95 -1.55 -8.80
N LEU A 91 24.29 -0.37 -8.30
CA LEU A 91 24.93 -0.21 -7.00
C LEU A 91 23.94 -0.42 -5.83
N TYR A 92 22.65 -0.33 -6.11
CA TYR A 92 21.63 -0.53 -5.09
C TYR A 92 21.61 -1.99 -4.65
N CYS A 93 21.66 -2.22 -3.33
CA CYS A 93 21.65 -3.55 -2.75
C CYS A 93 20.93 -3.53 -1.40
N ILE A 94 19.98 -4.39 -1.20
CA ILE A 94 19.28 -4.54 0.09
C ILE A 94 20.17 -5.40 0.98
N GLU A 95 20.67 -4.82 2.09
CA GLU A 95 21.60 -5.51 3.00
C GLU A 95 21.00 -6.75 3.63
N SER A 96 19.71 -6.69 3.98
CA SER A 96 18.99 -7.82 4.56
C SER A 96 17.89 -8.25 3.60
N GLU A 97 18.26 -8.96 2.54
CA GLU A 97 17.30 -9.50 1.60
C GLU A 97 16.30 -10.39 2.35
N PRO A 98 14.98 -10.12 2.27
CA PRO A 98 14.01 -10.97 2.94
C PRO A 98 13.98 -12.36 2.30
N GLU A 99 13.95 -13.40 3.12
CA GLU A 99 13.97 -14.79 2.69
C GLU A 99 12.86 -15.09 1.69
N HIS A 100 11.70 -14.43 1.87
CA HIS A 100 10.50 -14.66 1.07
C HIS A 100 10.09 -13.42 0.26
N TRP A 101 11.04 -12.75 -0.38
CA TRP A 101 10.78 -11.49 -1.07
C TRP A 101 9.73 -11.62 -2.20
N LYS A 102 9.70 -12.76 -2.89
CA LYS A 102 8.68 -13.00 -3.94
C LYS A 102 7.28 -13.03 -3.37
N GLU A 103 7.14 -13.68 -2.22
CA GLU A 103 5.86 -13.79 -1.52
C GLU A 103 5.41 -12.44 -1.02
N HIS A 104 6.32 -11.61 -0.49
CA HIS A 104 5.99 -10.26 -0.05
C HIS A 104 5.52 -9.37 -1.22
N LEU A 105 6.20 -9.45 -2.36
CA LEU A 105 5.77 -8.71 -3.56
C LEU A 105 4.41 -9.18 -4.03
N GLN A 106 4.17 -10.50 -4.01
CA GLN A 106 2.87 -11.07 -4.41
C GLN A 106 1.76 -10.62 -3.47
N GLU A 107 2.02 -10.63 -2.16
CA GLU A 107 1.05 -10.16 -1.17
C GLU A 107 0.69 -8.69 -1.40
N LEU A 108 1.68 -7.85 -1.67
CA LEU A 108 1.46 -6.45 -1.95
C LEU A 108 0.63 -6.26 -3.23
N ASP A 109 0.99 -6.95 -4.29
CA ASP A 109 0.27 -6.91 -5.56
C ASP A 109 -1.18 -7.35 -5.38
N ASP A 110 -1.41 -8.46 -4.69
CA ASP A 110 -2.74 -8.99 -4.44
C ASP A 110 -3.60 -8.02 -3.62
N ALA A 111 -3.02 -7.38 -2.61
CA ALA A 111 -3.72 -6.42 -1.76
C ALA A 111 -4.12 -5.17 -2.56
N ILE A 112 -3.21 -4.65 -3.37
CA ILE A 112 -3.48 -3.48 -4.23
C ILE A 112 -4.52 -3.83 -5.27
N PHE A 113 -4.39 -4.99 -5.91
CA PHE A 113 -5.35 -5.47 -6.92
C PHE A 113 -6.75 -5.61 -6.32
N ALA A 114 -6.86 -6.21 -5.13
CA ALA A 114 -8.14 -6.39 -4.45
C ALA A 114 -8.81 -5.04 -4.16
N CYS A 115 -8.02 -4.05 -3.75
CA CYS A 115 -8.51 -2.70 -3.49
C CYS A 115 -9.04 -2.05 -4.77
N ILE A 116 -8.28 -2.12 -5.87
CA ILE A 116 -8.66 -1.54 -7.16
C ILE A 116 -9.89 -2.26 -7.73
N LYS A 117 -9.91 -3.58 -7.68
CA LYS A 117 -11.04 -4.40 -8.16
C LYS A 117 -12.33 -4.06 -7.40
N GLY A 118 -12.24 -3.89 -6.08
CA GLY A 118 -13.38 -3.49 -5.26
C GLY A 118 -13.94 -2.14 -5.70
N GLN A 119 -13.09 -1.18 -6.05
CA GLN A 119 -13.52 0.12 -6.55
C GLN A 119 -14.17 0.03 -7.92
N ALA A 120 -13.61 -0.76 -8.82
CA ALA A 120 -14.18 -0.96 -10.15
C ALA A 120 -15.59 -1.54 -10.07
N LEU A 121 -15.82 -2.53 -9.19
CA LEU A 121 -17.13 -3.12 -8.96
C LEU A 121 -18.12 -2.10 -8.39
N LYS A 122 -17.68 -1.25 -7.46
CA LYS A 122 -18.52 -0.19 -6.90
C LYS A 122 -18.97 0.81 -7.97
N VAL A 123 -18.06 1.21 -8.85
CA VAL A 123 -18.35 2.13 -9.96
C VAL A 123 -19.42 1.51 -10.89
N ILE A 124 -19.28 0.24 -11.24
CA ILE A 124 -20.25 -0.47 -12.10
C ILE A 124 -21.62 -0.51 -11.41
N THR A 125 -21.66 -0.82 -10.11
CA THR A 125 -22.90 -0.89 -9.33
C THR A 125 -23.59 0.48 -9.29
N TYR A 126 -22.86 1.54 -9.01
CA TYR A 126 -23.41 2.90 -9.01
C TYR A 126 -23.89 3.33 -10.39
N GLY A 127 -23.18 2.95 -11.44
CA GLY A 127 -23.59 3.22 -12.82
C GLY A 127 -24.93 2.57 -13.17
N LYS A 128 -25.20 1.36 -12.70
CA LYS A 128 -26.46 0.66 -12.89
C LYS A 128 -27.60 1.31 -12.12
N GLU A 129 -27.34 1.77 -10.91
CA GLU A 129 -28.34 2.43 -10.06
C GLU A 129 -28.68 3.84 -10.57
N GLY A 130 -27.73 4.49 -11.25
CA GLY A 130 -27.90 5.82 -11.83
C GLY A 130 -28.58 5.81 -13.20
N ALA A 131 -28.79 4.65 -13.76
CA ALA A 131 -29.47 4.50 -15.04
C ALA A 131 -30.95 4.23 -14.84
#